data_210fcf56d6608e04f93f1c000321db8f
#
_entry.id   210fcf56d6608e04f93f1c000321db8f
#
_cell.length_a   1.000
_cell.length_b   1.000
_cell.length_c   1.000
_cell.angle_alpha   90.00
_cell.angle_beta   90.00
_cell.angle_gamma   90.00
#
_symmetry.space_group_name_H-M   'P 1'
#
loop_
_entity.id
_entity.type
_entity.pdbx_description
1 polymer ?
#
loop_
_entity_poly.entity_id
_entity_poly.type
_entity_poly.pdbx_seq_one_letter_code
_entity_poly.pdbx_strand_id
1 'polypeptide(L)'
;MQFPGQRIQVDVKYVPSVCLKNSAVAEEQFFQYTAIDEYSRWRYVEAFDEHNTHASTRFLEHLIKAFPLPIRCIQTDNGTEFTNRFTTHLNKPTLFEDRLKQYGIQHKLIRPFTPRHNGKVERSHRKDNERFYATHLFYSFEDFALQLQRYNRYDYNRFPMRPLGWRSPQAVLQEFL
;
A
#
# COMPACT_ATOMS: atom_id res chain seq x y z
N MET A 1 -17.55 5.57 1.86
CA MET A 1 -16.99 5.67 3.22
C MET A 1 -17.49 6.95 3.84
N GLN A 2 -17.66 6.95 5.14
CA GLN A 2 -18.21 8.09 5.89
C GLN A 2 -17.12 8.88 6.64
N PHE A 3 -15.98 8.23 6.93
CA PHE A 3 -14.86 8.82 7.66
C PHE A 3 -13.54 8.11 7.33
N PRO A 4 -12.39 8.76 7.56
CA PRO A 4 -11.07 8.15 7.38
C PRO A 4 -10.85 6.97 8.34
N GLY A 5 -10.14 5.94 7.90
CA GLY A 5 -9.88 4.73 8.67
C GLY A 5 -11.01 3.71 8.67
N GLN A 6 -12.18 4.04 8.12
CA GLN A 6 -13.29 3.09 8.00
C GLN A 6 -12.90 1.87 7.16
N ARG A 7 -12.17 2.08 6.05
CA ARG A 7 -11.55 1.04 5.24
C ARG A 7 -10.32 1.55 4.50
N ILE A 8 -9.23 0.80 4.65
CA ILE A 8 -7.98 1.03 3.93
C ILE A 8 -7.77 -0.12 2.95
N GLN A 9 -7.52 0.19 1.68
CA GLN A 9 -7.09 -0.79 0.67
C GLN A 9 -5.58 -0.95 0.73
N VAL A 10 -5.11 -2.20 0.75
CA VAL A 10 -3.69 -2.56 0.73
C VAL A 10 -3.40 -3.45 -0.46
N ASP A 11 -2.28 -3.20 -1.10
CA ASP A 11 -1.81 -3.95 -2.27
C ASP A 11 -0.28 -3.86 -2.40
N VAL A 12 0.32 -4.82 -3.09
CA VAL A 12 1.76 -4.88 -3.36
C VAL A 12 2.01 -4.78 -4.85
N LYS A 13 2.97 -3.94 -5.21
CA LYS A 13 3.39 -3.73 -6.58
C LYS A 13 4.87 -4.08 -6.75
N TYR A 14 5.19 -4.80 -7.82
CA TYR A 14 6.57 -5.00 -8.27
C TYR A 14 7.14 -3.70 -8.82
N VAL A 15 8.35 -3.36 -8.42
CA VAL A 15 9.11 -2.25 -9.01
C VAL A 15 9.54 -2.65 -10.42
N PRO A 16 9.30 -1.81 -11.45
CA PRO A 16 9.71 -2.13 -12.80
C PRO A 16 11.24 -2.28 -12.90
N SER A 17 11.71 -3.39 -13.45
CA SER A 17 13.15 -3.68 -13.60
C SER A 17 13.89 -2.62 -14.42
N VAL A 18 13.20 -1.96 -15.35
CA VAL A 18 13.75 -0.84 -16.14
C VAL A 18 14.21 0.34 -15.28
N CYS A 19 13.69 0.47 -14.06
CA CYS A 19 14.07 1.51 -13.10
C CYS A 19 15.35 1.15 -12.30
N LEU A 20 15.82 -0.09 -12.35
CA LEU A 20 16.98 -0.59 -11.62
C LEU A 20 18.21 -0.52 -12.54
N LYS A 21 19.10 0.43 -12.31
CA LYS A 21 20.19 0.77 -13.26
C LYS A 21 21.58 0.37 -12.81
N ASN A 22 21.75 -0.12 -11.57
CA ASN A 22 23.04 -0.63 -11.12
C ASN A 22 23.10 -2.15 -11.34
N SER A 23 24.22 -2.67 -11.81
CA SER A 23 24.44 -4.11 -11.94
C SER A 23 24.24 -4.87 -10.61
N ALA A 24 24.53 -4.23 -9.48
CA ALA A 24 24.30 -4.81 -8.15
C ALA A 24 22.81 -4.99 -7.81
N VAL A 25 21.91 -4.22 -8.40
CA VAL A 25 20.46 -4.28 -8.12
C VAL A 25 19.63 -4.71 -9.34
N ALA A 26 20.24 -4.86 -10.50
CA ALA A 26 19.53 -5.18 -11.74
C ALA A 26 18.87 -6.56 -11.74
N GLU A 27 19.37 -7.49 -10.92
CA GLU A 27 18.84 -8.84 -10.72
C GLU A 27 17.95 -8.94 -9.47
N GLU A 28 17.87 -7.87 -8.66
CA GLU A 28 17.05 -7.84 -7.46
C GLU A 28 15.60 -7.49 -7.78
N GLN A 29 14.70 -7.96 -6.93
CA GLN A 29 13.28 -7.67 -7.02
C GLN A 29 12.88 -6.80 -5.84
N PHE A 30 12.45 -5.57 -6.11
CA PHE A 30 11.91 -4.67 -5.09
C PHE A 30 10.39 -4.58 -5.19
N PHE A 31 9.77 -4.29 -4.05
CA PHE A 31 8.32 -4.25 -3.89
C PHE A 31 7.90 -2.93 -3.26
N GLN A 32 6.83 -2.35 -3.79
CA GLN A 32 6.13 -1.23 -3.19
C GLN A 32 4.86 -1.75 -2.51
N TYR A 33 4.83 -1.71 -1.19
CA TYR A 33 3.61 -1.91 -0.42
C TYR A 33 2.85 -0.59 -0.33
N THR A 34 1.56 -0.63 -0.55
CA THR A 34 0.72 0.57 -0.65
C THR A 34 -0.55 0.39 0.15
N ALA A 35 -0.85 1.34 1.03
CA ALA A 35 -2.12 1.44 1.74
C ALA A 35 -2.81 2.77 1.38
N ILE A 36 -4.11 2.72 1.01
CA ILE A 36 -4.90 3.91 0.69
C ILE A 36 -6.18 3.92 1.51
N ASP A 37 -6.38 4.98 2.29
CA ASP A 37 -7.66 5.22 2.94
C ASP A 37 -8.73 5.55 1.89
N GLU A 38 -9.85 4.84 1.94
CA GLU A 38 -10.89 5.00 0.94
C GLU A 38 -11.68 6.29 1.03
N TYR A 39 -11.66 6.95 2.18
CA TYR A 39 -12.34 8.23 2.37
C TYR A 39 -11.45 9.40 1.94
N SER A 40 -10.33 9.62 2.62
CA SER A 40 -9.42 10.75 2.41
C SER A 40 -8.50 10.60 1.20
N ARG A 41 -8.33 9.39 0.67
CA ARG A 41 -7.30 9.03 -0.32
C ARG A 41 -5.88 9.16 0.22
N TRP A 42 -5.70 9.47 1.51
CA TRP A 42 -4.40 9.48 2.13
C TRP A 42 -3.71 8.14 1.91
N ARG A 43 -2.44 8.21 1.55
CA ARG A 43 -1.67 7.03 1.16
C ARG A 43 -0.43 6.88 2.01
N TYR A 44 -0.18 5.66 2.46
CA TYR A 44 1.09 5.21 3.01
C TYR A 44 1.75 4.25 2.02
N VAL A 45 3.05 4.41 1.80
CA VAL A 45 3.85 3.49 0.98
C VAL A 45 5.14 3.16 1.69
N GLU A 46 5.64 1.96 1.45
CA GLU A 46 6.92 1.51 1.96
C GLU A 46 7.58 0.55 0.97
N ALA A 47 8.90 0.64 0.86
CA ALA A 47 9.72 -0.25 0.04
C ALA A 47 10.09 -1.51 0.82
N PHE A 48 10.08 -2.64 0.14
CA PHE A 48 10.56 -3.94 0.65
C PHE A 48 11.35 -4.67 -0.42
N ASP A 49 12.31 -5.46 0.01
CA ASP A 49 13.07 -6.44 -0.79
C ASP A 49 12.47 -7.85 -0.69
N GLU A 50 11.41 -8.01 0.09
CA GLU A 50 10.70 -9.26 0.32
C GLU A 50 9.21 -9.12 0.00
N HIS A 51 8.62 -10.21 -0.52
CA HIS A 51 7.20 -10.34 -0.79
C HIS A 51 6.66 -11.59 -0.06
N ASN A 52 6.37 -11.43 1.21
CA ASN A 52 5.90 -12.51 2.08
C ASN A 52 5.05 -11.97 3.25
N THR A 53 4.49 -12.86 4.06
CA THR A 53 3.63 -12.47 5.19
C THR A 53 4.38 -11.69 6.29
N HIS A 54 5.71 -11.86 6.43
CA HIS A 54 6.52 -11.09 7.38
C HIS A 54 6.64 -9.63 6.94
N ALA A 55 6.93 -9.38 5.65
CA ALA A 55 6.96 -8.03 5.07
C ALA A 55 5.59 -7.36 5.20
N SER A 56 4.50 -8.06 4.86
CA SER A 56 3.12 -7.55 5.01
C SER A 56 2.78 -7.18 6.45
N THR A 57 3.25 -7.98 7.42
CA THR A 57 3.03 -7.72 8.85
C THR A 57 3.80 -6.51 9.33
N ARG A 58 5.08 -6.35 8.93
CA ARG A 58 5.88 -5.15 9.24
C ARG A 58 5.25 -3.90 8.64
N PHE A 59 4.82 -3.99 7.38
CA PHE A 59 4.10 -2.90 6.71
C PHE A 59 2.83 -2.49 7.48
N LEU A 60 2.02 -3.46 7.93
CA LEU A 60 0.83 -3.21 8.74
C LEU A 60 1.15 -2.46 10.04
N GLU A 61 2.19 -2.88 10.77
CA GLU A 61 2.61 -2.25 12.01
C GLU A 61 3.07 -0.80 11.79
N HIS A 62 3.79 -0.54 10.71
CA HIS A 62 4.22 0.80 10.34
C HIS A 62 3.04 1.67 9.87
N LEU A 63 2.11 1.11 9.10
CA LEU A 63 0.88 1.78 8.69
C LEU A 63 0.06 2.23 9.90
N ILE A 64 -0.14 1.36 10.89
CA ILE A 64 -0.91 1.69 12.11
C ILE A 64 -0.25 2.83 12.89
N LYS A 65 1.08 2.89 12.93
CA LYS A 65 1.81 4.00 13.57
C LYS A 65 1.75 5.29 12.77
N ALA A 66 1.72 5.20 11.45
CA ALA A 66 1.73 6.35 10.55
C ALA A 66 0.34 6.97 10.33
N PHE A 67 -0.71 6.16 10.38
CA PHE A 67 -2.08 6.63 10.19
C PHE A 67 -2.64 7.17 11.51
N PRO A 68 -3.05 8.46 11.57
CA PRO A 68 -3.31 9.13 12.84
C PRO A 68 -4.67 8.81 13.48
N LEU A 69 -5.50 7.99 12.84
CA LEU A 69 -6.85 7.65 13.29
C LEU A 69 -7.00 6.12 13.44
N PRO A 70 -7.97 5.63 14.21
CA PRO A 70 -8.24 4.19 14.30
C PRO A 70 -8.60 3.57 12.96
N ILE A 71 -7.97 2.45 12.62
CA ILE A 71 -8.26 1.66 11.42
C ILE A 71 -9.28 0.59 11.78
N ARG A 72 -10.45 0.58 11.11
CA ARG A 72 -11.51 -0.41 11.36
C ARG A 72 -11.41 -1.63 10.45
N CYS A 73 -11.02 -1.42 9.21
CA CYS A 73 -10.99 -2.49 8.21
C CYS A 73 -9.80 -2.31 7.26
N ILE A 74 -9.07 -3.38 7.02
CA ILE A 74 -8.09 -3.48 5.94
C ILE A 74 -8.63 -4.43 4.87
N GLN A 75 -8.63 -3.97 3.62
CA GLN A 75 -9.02 -4.75 2.46
C GLN A 75 -7.79 -5.06 1.61
N THR A 76 -7.57 -6.36 1.33
CA THR A 76 -6.50 -6.84 0.45
C THR A 76 -7.09 -7.68 -0.68
N ASP A 77 -6.27 -8.00 -1.65
CA ASP A 77 -6.51 -9.12 -2.56
C ASP A 77 -6.29 -10.46 -1.82
N ASN A 78 -6.25 -11.56 -2.59
CA ASN A 78 -6.05 -12.90 -2.06
C ASN A 78 -4.59 -13.38 -2.21
N GLY A 79 -3.62 -12.48 -2.23
CA GLY A 79 -2.21 -12.81 -2.28
C GLY A 79 -1.75 -13.62 -1.06
N THR A 80 -0.80 -14.50 -1.26
CA THR A 80 -0.30 -15.41 -0.21
C THR A 80 0.44 -14.67 0.91
N GLU A 81 0.89 -13.45 0.66
CA GLU A 81 1.45 -12.54 1.65
C GLU A 81 0.41 -12.03 2.66
N PHE A 82 -0.89 -12.06 2.28
CA PHE A 82 -2.00 -11.59 3.11
C PHE A 82 -2.86 -12.72 3.66
N THR A 83 -3.07 -13.82 2.89
CA THR A 83 -3.99 -14.88 3.29
C THR A 83 -3.62 -16.24 2.73
N ASN A 84 -3.95 -17.29 3.48
CA ASN A 84 -3.81 -18.68 3.03
C ASN A 84 -5.05 -19.23 2.30
N ARG A 85 -6.02 -18.38 1.95
CA ARG A 85 -7.33 -18.79 1.42
C ARG A 85 -7.28 -19.76 0.23
N PHE A 86 -6.26 -19.63 -0.62
CA PHE A 86 -6.10 -20.46 -1.82
C PHE A 86 -4.83 -21.31 -1.80
N THR A 87 -4.27 -21.55 -0.61
CA THR A 87 -3.09 -22.43 -0.42
C THR A 87 -3.50 -23.76 0.17
N THR A 88 -2.56 -24.70 0.25
CA THR A 88 -2.74 -25.98 0.96
C THR A 88 -2.93 -25.80 2.46
N HIS A 89 -2.69 -24.61 3.00
CA HIS A 89 -2.78 -24.26 4.42
C HIS A 89 -4.04 -23.47 4.77
N LEU A 90 -5.14 -23.70 4.07
CA LEU A 90 -6.44 -23.01 4.20
C LEU A 90 -6.92 -22.73 5.63
N ASN A 91 -6.63 -23.64 6.57
CA ASN A 91 -7.08 -23.55 7.96
C ASN A 91 -6.09 -22.87 8.91
N LYS A 92 -4.96 -22.40 8.40
CA LYS A 92 -3.96 -21.69 9.21
C LYS A 92 -3.95 -20.21 8.81
N PRO A 93 -4.20 -19.27 9.75
CA PRO A 93 -4.06 -17.86 9.45
C PRO A 93 -2.60 -17.55 9.10
N THR A 94 -2.41 -16.53 8.26
CA THR A 94 -1.10 -15.96 8.04
C THR A 94 -0.68 -15.10 9.24
N LEU A 95 0.59 -14.78 9.35
CA LEU A 95 1.08 -13.84 10.37
C LEU A 95 0.38 -12.46 10.25
N PHE A 96 0.08 -12.04 9.03
CA PHE A 96 -0.66 -10.82 8.74
C PHE A 96 -2.09 -10.86 9.30
N GLU A 97 -2.82 -11.96 9.07
CA GLU A 97 -4.19 -12.17 9.59
C GLU A 97 -4.21 -12.22 11.12
N ASP A 98 -3.26 -12.93 11.75
CA ASP A 98 -3.12 -12.96 13.20
C ASP A 98 -2.86 -11.57 13.78
N ARG A 99 -2.02 -10.78 13.13
CA ARG A 99 -1.71 -9.43 13.58
C ARG A 99 -2.92 -8.51 13.45
N LEU A 100 -3.68 -8.58 12.38
CA LEU A 100 -4.96 -7.84 12.23
C LEU A 100 -5.93 -8.16 13.37
N LYS A 101 -6.05 -9.46 13.69
CA LYS A 101 -6.90 -9.91 14.80
C LYS A 101 -6.44 -9.35 16.16
N GLN A 102 -5.13 -9.32 16.42
CA GLN A 102 -4.57 -8.74 17.65
C GLN A 102 -4.90 -7.24 17.79
N TYR A 103 -4.88 -6.50 16.68
CA TYR A 103 -5.27 -5.08 16.67
C TYR A 103 -6.78 -4.83 16.61
N GLY A 104 -7.61 -5.89 16.53
CA GLY A 104 -9.06 -5.75 16.39
C GLY A 104 -9.49 -5.15 15.05
N ILE A 105 -8.65 -5.26 14.02
CA ILE A 105 -8.90 -4.74 12.68
C ILE A 105 -9.57 -5.83 11.83
N GLN A 106 -10.69 -5.51 11.20
CA GLN A 106 -11.37 -6.43 10.30
C GLN A 106 -10.54 -6.66 9.03
N HIS A 107 -10.26 -7.91 8.68
CA HIS A 107 -9.70 -8.25 7.36
C HIS A 107 -10.83 -8.51 6.36
N LYS A 108 -10.79 -7.81 5.23
CA LYS A 108 -11.71 -8.00 4.12
C LYS A 108 -10.95 -8.41 2.86
N LEU A 109 -11.20 -9.63 2.41
CA LEU A 109 -10.67 -10.10 1.13
C LEU A 109 -11.59 -9.68 -0.02
N ILE A 110 -11.01 -9.26 -1.14
CA ILE A 110 -11.78 -9.02 -2.36
C ILE A 110 -12.36 -10.36 -2.86
N ARG A 111 -13.50 -10.28 -3.57
CA ARG A 111 -14.03 -11.47 -4.25
C ARG A 111 -13.09 -11.89 -5.36
N PRO A 112 -12.86 -13.19 -5.54
CA PRO A 112 -12.09 -13.69 -6.68
C PRO A 112 -12.65 -13.13 -7.99
N PHE A 113 -11.76 -12.83 -8.92
CA PHE A 113 -12.09 -12.29 -10.25
C PHE A 113 -12.87 -10.96 -10.25
N THR A 114 -12.79 -10.17 -9.16
CA THR A 114 -13.46 -8.88 -9.06
C THR A 114 -12.45 -7.75 -8.75
N PRO A 115 -11.58 -7.38 -9.71
CA PRO A 115 -10.51 -6.39 -9.49
C PRO A 115 -11.05 -5.00 -9.11
N ARG A 116 -12.29 -4.66 -9.51
CA ARG A 116 -12.93 -3.37 -9.15
C ARG A 116 -12.96 -3.07 -7.65
N HIS A 117 -12.86 -4.09 -6.81
CA HIS A 117 -12.89 -3.89 -5.35
C HIS A 117 -11.62 -3.21 -4.81
N ASN A 118 -10.46 -3.37 -5.47
CA ASN A 118 -9.19 -2.73 -5.10
C ASN A 118 -8.84 -1.52 -5.99
N GLY A 119 -9.82 -0.99 -6.72
CA GLY A 119 -9.64 0.01 -7.77
C GLY A 119 -9.02 1.34 -7.33
N LYS A 120 -8.99 1.67 -6.02
CA LYS A 120 -8.34 2.91 -5.55
C LYS A 120 -6.83 2.74 -5.48
N VAL A 121 -6.37 1.62 -4.92
CA VAL A 121 -4.94 1.31 -4.85
C VAL A 121 -4.39 1.02 -6.25
N GLU A 122 -5.12 0.28 -7.10
CA GLU A 122 -4.73 0.04 -8.49
C GLU A 122 -4.59 1.34 -9.31
N ARG A 123 -5.54 2.27 -9.12
CA ARG A 123 -5.45 3.60 -9.77
C ARG A 123 -4.23 4.38 -9.29
N SER A 124 -3.86 4.26 -8.02
CA SER A 124 -2.65 4.91 -7.51
C SER A 124 -1.39 4.31 -8.13
N HIS A 125 -1.34 2.99 -8.28
CA HIS A 125 -0.23 2.30 -8.95
C HIS A 125 -0.08 2.72 -10.42
N ARG A 126 -1.20 2.98 -11.13
CA ARG A 126 -1.14 3.56 -12.48
C ARG A 126 -0.50 4.94 -12.47
N LYS A 127 -0.89 5.81 -11.55
CA LYS A 127 -0.27 7.13 -11.40
C LYS A 127 1.22 7.03 -11.04
N ASP A 128 1.59 6.06 -10.22
CA ASP A 128 2.99 5.80 -9.90
C ASP A 128 3.78 5.41 -11.14
N ASN A 129 3.21 4.56 -12.01
CA ASN A 129 3.85 4.22 -13.29
C ASN A 129 4.10 5.45 -14.16
N GLU A 130 3.11 6.33 -14.27
CA GLU A 130 3.15 7.52 -15.13
C GLU A 130 4.03 8.64 -14.58
N ARG A 131 4.05 8.86 -13.26
CA ARG A 131 4.64 10.04 -12.63
C ARG A 131 5.92 9.78 -11.86
N PHE A 132 6.11 8.57 -11.39
CA PHE A 132 7.25 8.18 -10.57
C PHE A 132 8.17 7.21 -11.33
N TYR A 133 7.70 6.02 -11.64
CA TYR A 133 8.53 5.01 -12.29
C TYR A 133 8.97 5.36 -13.71
N ALA A 134 8.19 6.14 -14.47
CA ALA A 134 8.57 6.59 -15.80
C ALA A 134 9.75 7.58 -15.81
N THR A 135 10.04 8.22 -14.68
CA THR A 135 11.01 9.33 -14.60
C THR A 135 12.13 9.10 -13.57
N HIS A 136 12.06 8.03 -12.77
CA HIS A 136 13.03 7.77 -11.71
C HIS A 136 13.83 6.51 -11.98
N LEU A 137 15.10 6.55 -11.57
CA LEU A 137 16.02 5.42 -11.60
C LEU A 137 16.57 5.19 -10.20
N PHE A 138 16.75 3.94 -9.83
CA PHE A 138 17.19 3.53 -8.50
C PHE A 138 18.52 2.79 -8.59
N TYR A 139 19.46 3.17 -7.75
CA TYR A 139 20.83 2.63 -7.71
C TYR A 139 21.05 1.68 -6.53
N SER A 140 20.17 1.71 -5.54
CA SER A 140 20.14 0.79 -4.40
C SER A 140 18.72 0.68 -3.84
N PHE A 141 18.51 -0.26 -2.91
CA PHE A 141 17.26 -0.38 -2.16
C PHE A 141 16.96 0.89 -1.34
N GLU A 142 17.97 1.42 -0.66
CA GLU A 142 17.85 2.64 0.16
C GLU A 142 17.49 3.86 -0.69
N ASP A 143 18.08 3.98 -1.88
CA ASP A 143 17.77 5.04 -2.83
C ASP A 143 16.31 4.95 -3.29
N PHE A 144 15.86 3.75 -3.66
CA PHE A 144 14.45 3.50 -3.99
C PHE A 144 13.53 3.87 -2.83
N ALA A 145 13.81 3.38 -1.62
CA ALA A 145 12.98 3.63 -0.43
C ALA A 145 12.88 5.14 -0.13
N LEU A 146 13.99 5.87 -0.22
CA LEU A 146 14.02 7.32 0.01
C LEU A 146 13.22 8.08 -1.05
N GLN A 147 13.42 7.78 -2.33
CA GLN A 147 12.72 8.44 -3.44
C GLN A 147 11.20 8.15 -3.36
N LEU A 148 10.80 6.92 -3.07
CA LEU A 148 9.39 6.53 -2.91
C LEU A 148 8.70 7.28 -1.77
N GLN A 149 9.37 7.39 -0.59
CA GLN A 149 8.83 8.14 0.55
C GLN A 149 8.65 9.63 0.22
N ARG A 150 9.65 10.24 -0.44
CA ARG A 150 9.60 11.66 -0.85
C ARG A 150 8.45 11.90 -1.82
N TYR A 151 8.33 11.09 -2.86
CA TYR A 151 7.22 11.15 -3.82
C TYR A 151 5.87 11.03 -3.12
N ASN A 152 5.69 10.05 -2.24
CA ASN A 152 4.43 9.87 -1.53
C ASN A 152 4.08 11.06 -0.64
N ARG A 153 5.06 11.59 0.10
CA ARG A 153 4.84 12.68 1.07
C ARG A 153 4.57 14.02 0.39
N TYR A 154 5.35 14.36 -0.63
CA TYR A 154 5.35 15.70 -1.20
C TYR A 154 4.50 15.82 -2.46
N ASP A 155 4.41 14.76 -3.26
CA ASP A 155 3.64 14.78 -4.50
C ASP A 155 2.26 14.15 -4.32
N TYR A 156 2.18 12.89 -3.90
CA TYR A 156 0.89 12.19 -3.86
C TYR A 156 -0.05 12.76 -2.79
N ASN A 157 0.36 12.81 -1.53
CA ASN A 157 -0.52 13.20 -0.42
C ASN A 157 -0.84 14.71 -0.38
N ARG A 158 -0.08 15.54 -1.08
CA ARG A 158 -0.31 16.99 -1.19
C ARG A 158 -0.95 17.41 -2.51
N PHE A 159 -1.08 16.50 -3.47
CA PHE A 159 -1.66 16.84 -4.78
C PHE A 159 -3.18 16.93 -4.69
N PRO A 160 -3.80 18.04 -5.16
CA PRO A 160 -5.24 18.20 -5.20
C PRO A 160 -5.90 17.17 -6.10
N MET A 161 -6.99 16.55 -5.63
CA MET A 161 -7.69 15.50 -6.36
C MET A 161 -9.14 15.88 -6.63
N ARG A 162 -9.59 15.75 -7.90
CA ARG A 162 -10.98 16.02 -8.29
C ARG A 162 -12.01 15.29 -7.43
N PRO A 163 -11.86 13.98 -7.10
CA PRO A 163 -12.81 13.27 -6.24
C PRO A 163 -12.89 13.78 -4.79
N LEU A 164 -11.95 14.62 -4.37
CA LEU A 164 -11.91 15.26 -3.05
C LEU A 164 -12.31 16.76 -3.11
N GLY A 165 -12.99 17.17 -4.18
CA GLY A 165 -13.34 18.57 -4.38
C GLY A 165 -12.10 19.46 -4.57
N TRP A 166 -11.08 18.97 -5.25
CA TRP A 166 -9.79 19.64 -5.48
C TRP A 166 -8.97 19.90 -4.20
N ARG A 167 -9.26 19.16 -3.12
CA ARG A 167 -8.42 19.12 -1.92
C ARG A 167 -7.38 18.00 -2.03
N SER A 168 -6.29 18.15 -1.30
CA SER A 168 -5.30 17.08 -1.20
C SER A 168 -5.73 16.00 -0.20
N PRO A 169 -5.25 14.75 -0.33
CA PRO A 169 -5.49 13.70 0.67
C PRO A 169 -5.10 14.11 2.08
N GLN A 170 -3.97 14.79 2.23
CA GLN A 170 -3.49 15.30 3.52
C GLN A 170 -4.46 16.33 4.11
N ALA A 171 -4.98 17.27 3.32
CA ALA A 171 -5.92 18.28 3.79
C ALA A 171 -7.24 17.66 4.26
N VAL A 172 -7.76 16.66 3.51
CA VAL A 172 -8.99 15.96 3.91
C VAL A 172 -8.79 15.16 5.19
N LEU A 173 -7.65 14.51 5.38
CA LEU A 173 -7.35 13.76 6.61
C LEU A 173 -7.26 14.71 7.82
N GLN A 174 -6.65 15.88 7.66
CA GLN A 174 -6.46 16.88 8.72
C GLN A 174 -7.78 17.41 9.30
N GLU A 175 -8.89 17.37 8.55
CA GLU A 175 -10.22 17.79 9.04
C GLU A 175 -10.76 16.87 10.16
N PHE A 176 -10.16 15.71 10.39
CA PHE A 176 -10.56 14.71 11.36
C PHE A 176 -9.59 14.58 12.56
N LEU A 177 -8.55 15.40 12.60
CA LEU A 177 -7.56 15.43 13.69
C LEU A 177 -7.81 16.58 14.65
#